data_55b1b9f17b634487e8551b276e7671fe
#
_entry.id   55b1b9f17b634487e8551b276e7671fe
#
_cell.length_a   1.000
_cell.length_b   1.000
_cell.length_c   1.000
_cell.angle_alpha   90.00
_cell.angle_beta   90.00
_cell.angle_gamma   90.00
#
_symmetry.space_group_name_H-M   'P 1'
#
loop_
_entity.id
_entity.type
_entity.pdbx_description
1 polymer ?
#
loop_
_entity_poly.entity_id
_entity_poly.type
_entity_poly.pdbx_seq_one_letter_code
_entity_poly.pdbx_strand_id
1 'polypeptide(L)'
;TEFVNWYNGHPEYQDLNPNLNTNSAIIIGNGNVAIDCARILVKTIKELQDTDITKEALSALKNSSIKNVYIIGRRGPLDAKFTTVEIREMGELLNCDSILSPGTIKNIDEKLMNDDMSKQYRILTSFSENKPKDSDKSKTVEFKFHLSPIEFMGQNKISGLKFNNNLSSDENPLVINAGLVISAIGYIGNKISGVQSDKSGMLIHQDNIIKDRLYVAGWISRGPSGVIGTNKHDGSKVANHIENHIKSKNSSGRKGLKSILSLKNKRYISKEEWLQIDQEEIKRARKGSPRLKFTSHKEVFKFIDNI
;
A
#
# COMPACT_ATOMS: atom_id res chain seq x y z
N THR A 1 -0.60 2.48 6.35
CA THR A 1 -0.89 3.78 5.68
C THR A 1 0.28 4.74 5.86
N GLU A 2 0.75 5.02 7.07
CA GLU A 2 1.80 6.01 7.40
C GLU A 2 3.10 5.76 6.61
N PHE A 3 3.63 4.53 6.64
CA PHE A 3 4.85 4.19 5.91
C PHE A 3 4.69 4.37 4.39
N VAL A 4 3.54 3.99 3.82
CA VAL A 4 3.24 4.18 2.39
C VAL A 4 3.18 5.66 2.04
N ASN A 5 2.50 6.46 2.85
CA ASN A 5 2.40 7.91 2.64
C ASN A 5 3.75 8.61 2.79
N TRP A 6 4.59 8.17 3.72
CA TRP A 6 5.92 8.71 3.93
C TRP A 6 6.81 8.59 2.68
N TYR A 7 6.99 7.38 2.13
CA TYR A 7 7.86 7.22 0.97
C TYR A 7 7.25 7.79 -0.33
N ASN A 8 5.92 7.92 -0.37
CA ASN A 8 5.22 8.54 -1.50
C ASN A 8 5.16 10.08 -1.44
N GLY A 9 5.57 10.71 -0.36
CA GLY A 9 5.64 12.17 -0.27
C GLY A 9 4.37 12.86 0.17
N HIS A 10 3.46 12.14 0.88
CA HIS A 10 2.27 12.79 1.42
C HIS A 10 2.66 13.82 2.48
N PRO A 11 2.23 15.10 2.36
CA PRO A 11 2.71 16.18 3.22
C PRO A 11 2.54 15.96 4.73
N GLU A 12 1.47 15.27 5.15
CA GLU A 12 1.19 15.01 6.58
C GLU A 12 2.07 13.92 7.19
N TYR A 13 2.86 13.20 6.38
CA TYR A 13 3.68 12.08 6.84
C TYR A 13 5.18 12.28 6.61
N GLN A 14 5.61 13.47 6.23
CA GLN A 14 7.03 13.72 5.97
C GLN A 14 7.88 13.75 7.23
N ASP A 15 7.29 14.05 8.37
CA ASP A 15 7.96 14.00 9.69
C ASP A 15 8.03 12.56 10.27
N LEU A 16 7.46 11.57 9.59
CA LEU A 16 7.58 10.18 10.01
C LEU A 16 9.05 9.74 9.94
N ASN A 17 9.54 9.19 11.04
CA ASN A 17 10.89 8.65 11.13
C ASN A 17 10.84 7.15 11.48
N PRO A 18 10.64 6.27 10.48
CA PRO A 18 10.60 4.83 10.73
C PRO A 18 11.96 4.34 11.21
N ASN A 19 11.97 3.43 12.18
CA ASN A 19 13.21 2.85 12.68
C ASN A 19 13.84 1.93 11.63
N LEU A 20 14.69 2.49 10.77
CA LEU A 20 15.46 1.75 9.77
C LEU A 20 16.83 1.28 10.29
N ASN A 21 17.25 1.72 11.49
CA ASN A 21 18.48 1.27 12.15
C ASN A 21 18.22 0.00 12.99
N THR A 22 17.74 -1.03 12.32
CA THR A 22 17.45 -2.36 12.87
C THR A 22 17.77 -3.42 11.85
N ASN A 23 18.13 -4.63 12.30
CA ASN A 23 18.43 -5.73 11.37
C ASN A 23 17.18 -6.32 10.69
N SER A 24 16.02 -6.22 11.35
CA SER A 24 14.81 -6.90 10.89
C SER A 24 13.57 -6.01 10.97
N ALA A 25 12.65 -6.21 10.02
CA ALA A 25 11.32 -5.62 10.01
C ALA A 25 10.25 -6.71 9.87
N ILE A 26 9.09 -6.50 10.49
CA ILE A 26 7.91 -7.34 10.38
C ILE A 26 6.81 -6.55 9.66
N ILE A 27 6.17 -7.18 8.68
CA ILE A 27 4.98 -6.65 7.99
C ILE A 27 3.82 -7.59 8.27
N ILE A 28 2.80 -7.10 8.97
CA ILE A 28 1.61 -7.89 9.31
C ILE A 28 0.58 -7.71 8.20
N GLY A 29 0.28 -8.78 7.50
CA GLY A 29 -0.61 -8.82 6.32
C GLY A 29 0.11 -9.39 5.10
N ASN A 30 -0.64 -9.96 4.17
CA ASN A 30 -0.15 -10.62 2.97
C ASN A 30 -0.93 -10.21 1.70
N GLY A 31 -1.23 -8.92 1.58
CA GLY A 31 -1.77 -8.28 0.39
C GLY A 31 -0.72 -7.44 -0.35
N ASN A 32 -1.12 -6.78 -1.45
CA ASN A 32 -0.22 -5.97 -2.28
C ASN A 32 0.51 -4.88 -1.48
N VAL A 33 -0.15 -4.24 -0.50
CA VAL A 33 0.49 -3.22 0.36
C VAL A 33 1.64 -3.81 1.17
N ALA A 34 1.52 -5.06 1.64
CA ALA A 34 2.61 -5.73 2.35
C ALA A 34 3.81 -5.98 1.42
N ILE A 35 3.53 -6.43 0.18
CA ILE A 35 4.56 -6.59 -0.86
C ILE A 35 5.25 -5.26 -1.18
N ASP A 36 4.49 -4.17 -1.36
CA ASP A 36 5.04 -2.84 -1.62
C ASP A 36 5.97 -2.38 -0.49
N CYS A 37 5.52 -2.49 0.76
CA CYS A 37 6.34 -2.14 1.92
C CYS A 37 7.63 -2.97 1.98
N ALA A 38 7.56 -4.27 1.70
CA ALA A 38 8.72 -5.13 1.67
C ALA A 38 9.70 -4.71 0.56
N ARG A 39 9.21 -4.48 -0.67
CA ARG A 39 10.03 -4.01 -1.79
C ARG A 39 10.77 -2.72 -1.46
N ILE A 40 10.10 -1.74 -0.87
CA ILE A 40 10.73 -0.47 -0.46
C ILE A 40 11.86 -0.70 0.55
N LEU A 41 11.72 -1.64 1.49
CA LEU A 41 12.74 -1.92 2.50
C LEU A 41 13.95 -2.71 1.93
N VAL A 42 13.75 -3.49 0.87
CA VAL A 42 14.80 -4.41 0.39
C VAL A 42 15.43 -4.03 -0.95
N LYS A 43 14.77 -3.25 -1.80
CA LYS A 43 15.33 -2.77 -3.06
C LYS A 43 16.61 -1.97 -2.84
N THR A 44 17.52 -2.06 -3.79
CA THR A 44 18.74 -1.25 -3.80
C THR A 44 18.41 0.23 -4.03
N ILE A 45 19.29 1.12 -3.59
CA ILE A 45 19.13 2.56 -3.84
C ILE A 45 19.12 2.87 -5.35
N LYS A 46 19.85 2.08 -6.14
CA LYS A 46 19.84 2.21 -7.60
C LYS A 46 18.47 1.91 -8.21
N GLU A 47 17.76 0.88 -7.72
CA GLU A 47 16.40 0.57 -8.17
C GLU A 47 15.40 1.65 -7.73
N LEU A 48 15.55 2.19 -6.52
CA LEU A 48 14.62 3.18 -5.97
C LEU A 48 14.82 4.58 -6.55
N GLN A 49 16.04 4.96 -6.88
CA GLN A 49 16.34 6.32 -7.37
C GLN A 49 15.72 6.63 -8.73
N ASP A 50 15.40 5.60 -9.52
CA ASP A 50 14.77 5.73 -10.83
C ASP A 50 13.25 5.80 -10.76
N THR A 51 12.70 5.79 -9.53
CA THR A 51 11.27 5.98 -9.23
C THR A 51 10.98 7.41 -8.76
N ASP A 52 9.72 7.70 -8.49
CA ASP A 52 9.29 8.98 -7.90
C ASP A 52 9.29 9.00 -6.37
N ILE A 53 10.07 8.11 -5.74
CA ILE A 53 10.30 8.11 -4.29
C ILE A 53 10.84 9.46 -3.81
N THR A 54 10.43 9.91 -2.62
CA THR A 54 10.91 11.19 -2.08
C THR A 54 12.40 11.15 -1.78
N LYS A 55 13.04 12.32 -1.83
CA LYS A 55 14.46 12.47 -1.51
C LYS A 55 14.76 12.06 -0.06
N GLU A 56 13.88 12.43 0.85
CA GLU A 56 13.96 12.15 2.28
C GLU A 56 13.89 10.64 2.54
N ALA A 57 12.91 9.96 1.97
CA ALA A 57 12.77 8.51 2.10
C ALA A 57 13.95 7.76 1.47
N LEU A 58 14.41 8.19 0.28
CA LEU A 58 15.58 7.59 -0.36
C LEU A 58 16.84 7.75 0.48
N SER A 59 17.04 8.93 1.09
CA SER A 59 18.17 9.19 1.98
C SER A 59 18.13 8.33 3.24
N ALA A 60 16.95 8.17 3.85
CA ALA A 60 16.75 7.32 5.01
C ALA A 60 17.01 5.84 4.67
N LEU A 61 16.48 5.36 3.55
CA LEU A 61 16.67 3.97 3.10
C LEU A 61 18.13 3.66 2.73
N LYS A 62 18.89 4.64 2.23
CA LYS A 62 20.32 4.49 1.98
C LYS A 62 21.12 4.13 3.24
N ASN A 63 20.68 4.62 4.39
CA ASN A 63 21.30 4.38 5.70
C ASN A 63 20.61 3.25 6.48
N SER A 64 19.72 2.50 5.85
CA SER A 64 18.99 1.41 6.49
C SER A 64 19.90 0.21 6.79
N SER A 65 19.79 -0.32 8.00
CA SER A 65 20.46 -1.55 8.45
C SER A 65 19.61 -2.81 8.24
N ILE A 66 18.39 -2.68 7.70
CA ILE A 66 17.45 -3.79 7.53
C ILE A 66 18.00 -4.78 6.50
N LYS A 67 18.15 -6.03 6.95
CA LYS A 67 18.54 -7.18 6.13
C LYS A 67 17.42 -8.20 5.97
N ASN A 68 16.58 -8.37 7.00
CA ASN A 68 15.53 -9.38 7.02
C ASN A 68 14.16 -8.72 7.11
N VAL A 69 13.24 -9.10 6.25
CA VAL A 69 11.85 -8.66 6.28
C VAL A 69 10.95 -9.89 6.38
N TYR A 70 10.06 -9.91 7.36
CA TYR A 70 9.09 -10.98 7.57
C TYR A 70 7.70 -10.51 7.16
N ILE A 71 7.10 -11.16 6.15
CA ILE A 71 5.70 -10.93 5.76
C ILE A 71 4.84 -11.97 6.46
N ILE A 72 3.92 -11.54 7.30
CA ILE A 72 3.14 -12.41 8.19
C ILE A 72 1.70 -12.52 7.70
N GLY A 73 1.29 -13.73 7.34
CA GLY A 73 -0.09 -14.09 7.00
C GLY A 73 -0.77 -14.87 8.13
N ARG A 74 -1.98 -14.43 8.54
CA ARG A 74 -2.78 -15.13 9.56
C ARG A 74 -3.30 -16.48 9.08
N ARG A 75 -3.57 -16.60 7.79
CA ARG A 75 -4.09 -17.79 7.12
C ARG A 75 -3.01 -18.42 6.24
N GLY A 76 -3.41 -19.42 5.45
CA GLY A 76 -2.51 -20.12 4.54
C GLY A 76 -2.11 -19.33 3.29
N PRO A 77 -1.16 -19.87 2.50
CA PRO A 77 -0.69 -19.21 1.27
C PRO A 77 -1.79 -19.03 0.22
N LEU A 78 -2.78 -19.92 0.15
CA LEU A 78 -3.93 -19.77 -0.77
C LEU A 78 -4.92 -18.67 -0.37
N ASP A 79 -4.86 -18.21 0.87
CA ASP A 79 -5.66 -17.07 1.36
C ASP A 79 -4.98 -15.70 1.14
N ALA A 80 -3.78 -15.71 0.60
CA ALA A 80 -3.04 -14.48 0.33
C ALA A 80 -3.81 -13.56 -0.63
N LYS A 81 -3.66 -12.24 -0.43
CA LYS A 81 -4.42 -11.23 -1.18
C LYS A 81 -3.52 -10.41 -2.12
N PHE A 82 -2.25 -10.77 -2.24
CA PHE A 82 -1.40 -10.20 -3.28
C PHE A 82 -1.78 -10.76 -4.65
N THR A 83 -1.53 -9.99 -5.70
CA THR A 83 -1.74 -10.44 -7.08
C THR A 83 -0.55 -11.28 -7.58
N THR A 84 -0.76 -12.06 -8.63
CA THR A 84 0.29 -12.87 -9.26
C THR A 84 1.45 -12.00 -9.77
N VAL A 85 1.17 -10.79 -10.25
CA VAL A 85 2.20 -9.84 -10.71
C VAL A 85 3.10 -9.43 -9.55
N GLU A 86 2.50 -8.97 -8.45
CA GLU A 86 3.22 -8.47 -7.28
C GLU A 86 4.12 -9.55 -6.64
N ILE A 87 3.60 -10.78 -6.48
CA ILE A 87 4.40 -11.86 -5.90
C ILE A 87 5.53 -12.32 -6.84
N ARG A 88 5.35 -12.24 -8.17
CA ARG A 88 6.40 -12.55 -9.14
C ARG A 88 7.58 -11.59 -9.00
N GLU A 89 7.32 -10.28 -8.90
CA GLU A 89 8.37 -9.28 -8.73
C GLU A 89 9.22 -9.50 -7.47
N MET A 90 8.68 -10.15 -6.45
CA MET A 90 9.46 -10.53 -5.26
C MET A 90 10.55 -11.56 -5.59
N GLY A 91 10.34 -12.41 -6.58
CA GLY A 91 11.36 -13.36 -7.07
C GLY A 91 12.46 -12.70 -7.92
N GLU A 92 12.21 -11.52 -8.46
CA GLU A 92 13.08 -10.80 -9.41
C GLU A 92 13.95 -9.71 -8.75
N LEU A 93 13.90 -9.58 -7.42
CA LEU A 93 14.67 -8.58 -6.67
C LEU A 93 16.19 -8.79 -6.82
N LEU A 94 16.94 -7.73 -7.13
CA LEU A 94 18.37 -7.82 -7.46
C LEU A 94 19.23 -8.24 -6.27
N ASN A 95 18.96 -7.71 -5.07
CA ASN A 95 19.79 -7.93 -3.88
C ASN A 95 19.00 -8.52 -2.69
N CYS A 96 17.94 -9.25 -2.99
CA CYS A 96 17.10 -9.85 -1.95
C CYS A 96 16.57 -11.21 -2.39
N ASP A 97 16.70 -12.23 -1.53
CA ASP A 97 16.06 -13.52 -1.71
C ASP A 97 14.69 -13.52 -1.06
N SER A 98 13.69 -13.92 -1.84
CA SER A 98 12.37 -14.26 -1.31
C SER A 98 12.38 -15.73 -0.91
N ILE A 99 12.01 -16.00 0.34
CA ILE A 99 12.02 -17.36 0.91
C ILE A 99 10.67 -17.68 1.55
N LEU A 100 10.35 -18.94 1.57
CA LEU A 100 9.19 -19.48 2.24
C LEU A 100 9.60 -20.48 3.30
N SER A 101 9.04 -20.40 4.50
CA SER A 101 9.33 -21.33 5.58
C SER A 101 9.08 -22.77 5.15
N PRO A 102 10.00 -23.72 5.44
CA PRO A 102 9.83 -25.12 5.07
C PRO A 102 8.52 -25.71 5.58
N GLY A 103 7.86 -26.50 4.75
CA GLY A 103 6.62 -27.18 5.11
C GLY A 103 5.34 -26.35 4.95
N THR A 104 5.44 -25.05 4.67
CA THR A 104 4.27 -24.17 4.48
C THR A 104 3.36 -24.61 3.31
N ILE A 105 3.94 -25.24 2.28
CA ILE A 105 3.23 -25.65 1.04
C ILE A 105 2.83 -27.13 1.08
N LYS A 106 3.23 -27.88 2.09
CA LYS A 106 2.90 -29.33 2.19
C LYS A 106 1.40 -29.52 2.35
N ASN A 107 0.84 -30.51 1.63
CA ASN A 107 -0.55 -30.93 1.71
C ASN A 107 -1.60 -29.92 1.19
N ILE A 108 -1.23 -29.04 0.28
CA ILE A 108 -2.22 -28.19 -0.39
C ILE A 108 -2.82 -28.98 -1.56
N ASP A 109 -4.16 -29.13 -1.56
CA ASP A 109 -4.88 -29.79 -2.66
C ASP A 109 -4.97 -28.85 -3.86
N GLU A 110 -4.21 -29.17 -4.92
CA GLU A 110 -4.19 -28.37 -6.15
C GLU A 110 -5.57 -28.31 -6.86
N LYS A 111 -6.47 -29.26 -6.58
CA LYS A 111 -7.84 -29.27 -7.15
C LYS A 111 -8.70 -28.13 -6.63
N LEU A 112 -8.33 -27.53 -5.51
CA LEU A 112 -9.02 -26.38 -4.91
C LEU A 112 -8.57 -25.05 -5.49
N MET A 113 -7.58 -25.04 -6.40
CA MET A 113 -6.99 -23.82 -6.94
C MET A 113 -7.66 -23.40 -8.24
N ASN A 114 -7.98 -22.12 -8.36
CA ASN A 114 -8.22 -21.50 -9.66
C ASN A 114 -6.87 -21.15 -10.34
N ASP A 115 -6.91 -20.69 -11.60
CA ASP A 115 -5.72 -20.38 -12.39
C ASP A 115 -4.75 -19.38 -11.73
N ASP A 116 -5.28 -18.34 -11.09
CA ASP A 116 -4.45 -17.35 -10.43
C ASP A 116 -3.80 -17.91 -9.15
N MET A 117 -4.54 -18.69 -8.37
CA MET A 117 -4.03 -19.39 -7.20
C MET A 117 -2.93 -20.39 -7.59
N SER A 118 -3.11 -21.14 -8.69
CA SER A 118 -2.10 -22.07 -9.20
C SER A 118 -0.81 -21.37 -9.61
N LYS A 119 -0.90 -20.20 -10.24
CA LYS A 119 0.27 -19.38 -10.59
C LYS A 119 0.99 -18.86 -9.35
N GLN A 120 0.25 -18.32 -8.38
CA GLN A 120 0.82 -17.84 -7.12
C GLN A 120 1.47 -18.97 -6.32
N TYR A 121 0.85 -20.12 -6.26
CA TYR A 121 1.37 -21.32 -5.62
C TYR A 121 2.72 -21.75 -6.20
N ARG A 122 2.84 -21.80 -7.54
CA ARG A 122 4.13 -22.14 -8.21
C ARG A 122 5.23 -21.15 -7.86
N ILE A 123 4.92 -19.85 -7.82
CA ILE A 123 5.89 -18.81 -7.44
C ILE A 123 6.30 -19.01 -5.97
N LEU A 124 5.36 -19.22 -5.05
CA LEU A 124 5.68 -19.46 -3.65
C LEU A 124 6.47 -20.77 -3.47
N THR A 125 6.19 -21.80 -4.28
CA THR A 125 6.96 -23.05 -4.26
C THR A 125 8.42 -22.78 -4.62
N SER A 126 8.70 -21.98 -5.64
CA SER A 126 10.08 -21.62 -5.99
C SER A 126 10.80 -20.90 -4.85
N PHE A 127 10.09 -20.11 -4.04
CA PHE A 127 10.67 -19.45 -2.86
C PHE A 127 11.05 -20.45 -1.75
N SER A 128 10.39 -21.63 -1.67
CA SER A 128 10.76 -22.66 -0.71
C SER A 128 12.05 -23.38 -1.07
N GLU A 129 12.48 -23.28 -2.33
CA GLU A 129 13.73 -23.86 -2.84
C GLU A 129 14.94 -22.93 -2.65
N ASN A 130 14.71 -21.65 -2.42
CA ASN A 130 15.75 -20.65 -2.23
C ASN A 130 16.50 -20.88 -0.91
N LYS A 131 17.84 -20.89 -0.99
CA LYS A 131 18.75 -21.03 0.14
C LYS A 131 19.60 -19.77 0.28
N PRO A 132 19.25 -18.83 1.14
CA PRO A 132 20.00 -17.57 1.28
C PRO A 132 21.48 -17.73 1.60
N LYS A 133 21.88 -18.85 2.24
CA LYS A 133 23.29 -19.16 2.54
C LYS A 133 24.14 -19.43 1.29
N ASP A 134 23.48 -19.82 0.19
CA ASP A 134 24.14 -20.14 -1.08
C ASP A 134 24.01 -18.97 -2.08
N SER A 135 23.50 -17.81 -1.64
CA SER A 135 23.23 -16.63 -2.46
C SER A 135 24.18 -15.50 -2.10
N ASP A 136 24.60 -14.75 -3.12
CA ASP A 136 25.38 -13.49 -2.95
C ASP A 136 24.53 -12.29 -2.53
N LYS A 137 23.20 -12.46 -2.43
CA LYS A 137 22.29 -11.39 -2.04
C LYS A 137 22.35 -11.09 -0.54
N SER A 138 22.31 -9.81 -0.19
CA SER A 138 22.54 -9.36 1.19
C SER A 138 21.28 -9.25 2.05
N LYS A 139 20.09 -9.37 1.44
CA LYS A 139 18.80 -9.24 2.12
C LYS A 139 17.90 -10.44 1.89
N THR A 140 16.92 -10.62 2.78
CA THR A 140 15.90 -11.65 2.66
C THR A 140 14.50 -11.09 2.94
N VAL A 141 13.51 -11.62 2.20
CA VAL A 141 12.09 -11.49 2.55
C VAL A 141 11.53 -12.87 2.81
N GLU A 142 11.13 -13.15 4.04
CA GLU A 142 10.56 -14.45 4.42
C GLU A 142 9.05 -14.34 4.58
N PHE A 143 8.33 -15.17 3.82
CA PHE A 143 6.88 -15.32 3.93
C PHE A 143 6.56 -16.35 5.01
N LYS A 144 5.83 -15.92 6.03
CA LYS A 144 5.36 -16.76 7.14
C LYS A 144 3.85 -16.76 7.20
N PHE A 145 3.26 -17.94 7.16
CA PHE A 145 1.82 -18.12 7.17
C PHE A 145 1.36 -18.76 8.48
N HIS A 146 0.02 -18.72 8.71
CA HIS A 146 -0.62 -19.28 9.89
C HIS A 146 -0.16 -18.65 11.22
N LEU A 147 0.28 -17.40 11.20
CA LEU A 147 0.75 -16.67 12.38
C LEU A 147 -0.17 -15.50 12.72
N SER A 148 -0.70 -15.51 13.94
CA SER A 148 -1.50 -14.40 14.49
C SER A 148 -0.68 -13.63 15.53
N PRO A 149 -0.49 -12.31 15.39
CA PRO A 149 0.23 -11.52 16.38
C PRO A 149 -0.56 -11.44 17.68
N ILE A 150 0.11 -11.61 18.83
CA ILE A 150 -0.49 -11.54 20.16
C ILE A 150 0.08 -10.44 21.03
N GLU A 151 1.39 -10.15 20.94
CA GLU A 151 2.02 -9.18 21.84
C GLU A 151 3.20 -8.48 21.18
N PHE A 152 3.26 -7.16 21.32
CA PHE A 152 4.46 -6.39 21.02
C PHE A 152 5.46 -6.51 22.16
N MET A 153 6.73 -6.72 21.79
CA MET A 153 7.82 -6.81 22.74
C MET A 153 8.62 -5.51 22.80
N GLY A 154 9.18 -5.22 23.97
CA GLY A 154 9.96 -4.00 24.24
C GLY A 154 9.21 -3.04 25.17
N GLN A 155 9.94 -2.07 25.74
CA GLN A 155 9.37 -1.07 26.65
C GLN A 155 9.12 0.26 25.93
N ASN A 156 10.18 0.97 25.57
CA ASN A 156 10.11 2.28 24.90
C ASN A 156 10.23 2.18 23.37
N LYS A 157 10.74 1.06 22.89
CA LYS A 157 10.90 0.76 21.47
C LYS A 157 10.51 -0.69 21.23
N ILE A 158 9.96 -0.97 20.04
CA ILE A 158 9.68 -2.33 19.62
C ILE A 158 10.99 -3.10 19.47
N SER A 159 11.06 -4.29 20.07
CA SER A 159 12.16 -5.25 19.93
C SER A 159 11.75 -6.53 19.21
N GLY A 160 10.44 -6.75 19.02
CA GLY A 160 9.88 -7.90 18.32
C GLY A 160 8.39 -8.07 18.55
N LEU A 161 7.84 -9.18 18.03
CA LEU A 161 6.47 -9.61 18.24
C LEU A 161 6.43 -11.09 18.63
N LYS A 162 5.44 -11.44 19.45
CA LYS A 162 5.02 -12.83 19.70
C LYS A 162 3.83 -13.18 18.81
N PHE A 163 3.80 -14.41 18.35
CA PHE A 163 2.77 -14.95 17.47
C PHE A 163 2.27 -16.29 17.95
N ASN A 164 0.96 -16.50 17.86
CA ASN A 164 0.38 -17.85 17.88
C ASN A 164 0.53 -18.48 16.49
N ASN A 165 0.96 -19.75 16.47
CA ASN A 165 0.87 -20.58 15.27
C ASN A 165 -0.53 -21.20 15.20
N ASN A 166 -1.33 -20.80 14.23
CA ASN A 166 -2.72 -21.24 14.08
C ASN A 166 -2.86 -22.71 13.63
N LEU A 167 -1.76 -23.38 13.29
CA LEU A 167 -1.73 -24.82 12.96
C LEU A 167 -1.23 -25.70 14.11
N SER A 168 -0.63 -25.10 15.13
CA SER A 168 -0.05 -25.82 16.25
C SER A 168 -0.94 -25.72 17.49
N SER A 169 -1.07 -26.82 18.21
CA SER A 169 -1.61 -26.84 19.58
C SER A 169 -0.56 -26.49 20.64
N ASP A 170 0.67 -26.17 20.21
CA ASP A 170 1.73 -25.73 21.12
C ASP A 170 1.38 -24.37 21.72
N GLU A 171 1.33 -24.28 23.04
CA GLU A 171 1.04 -23.04 23.75
C GLU A 171 2.21 -22.05 23.74
N ASN A 172 3.41 -22.47 23.29
CA ASN A 172 4.57 -21.60 23.24
C ASN A 172 4.51 -20.67 22.02
N PRO A 173 4.43 -19.34 22.23
CA PRO A 173 4.38 -18.39 21.13
C PRO A 173 5.71 -18.35 20.37
N LEU A 174 5.62 -18.24 19.04
CA LEU A 174 6.77 -17.94 18.21
C LEU A 174 7.19 -16.48 18.41
N VAL A 175 8.45 -16.25 18.73
CA VAL A 175 9.03 -14.90 18.86
C VAL A 175 9.80 -14.53 17.59
N ILE A 176 9.51 -13.37 17.02
CA ILE A 176 10.29 -12.78 15.92
C ILE A 176 10.83 -11.43 16.38
N ASN A 177 12.16 -11.31 16.45
CA ASN A 177 12.82 -10.06 16.83
C ASN A 177 12.88 -9.10 15.65
N ALA A 178 12.40 -7.86 15.85
CA ALA A 178 12.43 -6.80 14.85
C ALA A 178 12.27 -5.42 15.52
N GLY A 179 12.94 -4.41 15.02
CA GLY A 179 12.81 -3.05 15.52
C GLY A 179 11.85 -2.17 14.70
N LEU A 180 11.27 -2.72 13.63
CA LEU A 180 10.23 -2.06 12.83
C LEU A 180 9.07 -3.02 12.59
N VAL A 181 7.85 -2.55 12.83
CA VAL A 181 6.62 -3.29 12.52
C VAL A 181 5.70 -2.43 11.69
N ILE A 182 5.25 -2.96 10.56
CA ILE A 182 4.32 -2.29 9.64
C ILE A 182 3.02 -3.09 9.59
N SER A 183 1.91 -2.46 9.92
CA SER A 183 0.57 -3.06 9.78
C SER A 183 0.04 -2.83 8.36
N ALA A 184 -0.18 -3.93 7.61
CA ALA A 184 -0.72 -3.95 6.25
C ALA A 184 -1.94 -4.89 6.16
N ILE A 185 -2.81 -4.87 7.18
CA ILE A 185 -3.95 -5.79 7.35
C ILE A 185 -5.22 -5.40 6.57
N GLY A 186 -5.14 -4.34 5.77
CA GLY A 186 -6.23 -3.81 4.95
C GLY A 186 -6.65 -2.40 5.36
N TYR A 187 -7.51 -1.81 4.54
CA TYR A 187 -8.08 -0.48 4.77
C TYR A 187 -9.53 -0.59 5.23
N ILE A 188 -9.92 0.33 6.09
CA ILE A 188 -11.32 0.58 6.45
C ILE A 188 -11.67 1.95 5.90
N GLY A 189 -12.81 2.06 5.20
CA GLY A 189 -13.29 3.34 4.67
C GLY A 189 -13.59 4.34 5.79
N ASN A 190 -13.22 5.60 5.60
CA ASN A 190 -13.56 6.66 6.53
C ASN A 190 -15.08 6.92 6.50
N LYS A 191 -15.68 7.12 7.66
CA LYS A 191 -17.09 7.49 7.76
C LYS A 191 -17.34 8.84 7.12
N ILE A 192 -18.36 8.92 6.27
CA ILE A 192 -18.82 10.17 5.66
C ILE A 192 -20.09 10.61 6.38
N SER A 193 -20.11 11.83 6.91
CA SER A 193 -21.27 12.37 7.63
C SER A 193 -22.54 12.32 6.76
N GLY A 194 -23.62 11.78 7.30
CA GLY A 194 -24.91 11.65 6.61
C GLY A 194 -24.97 10.53 5.56
N VAL A 195 -23.97 9.61 5.54
CA VAL A 195 -23.96 8.42 4.68
C VAL A 195 -23.75 7.18 5.53
N GLN A 196 -24.54 6.14 5.27
CA GLN A 196 -24.41 4.87 5.98
C GLN A 196 -23.28 4.02 5.39
N SER A 197 -22.55 3.33 6.26
CA SER A 197 -21.52 2.35 5.91
C SER A 197 -21.70 1.06 6.68
N ASP A 198 -21.22 -0.03 6.13
CA ASP A 198 -21.14 -1.31 6.83
C ASP A 198 -19.97 -1.36 7.84
N LYS A 199 -19.75 -2.53 8.45
CA LYS A 199 -18.69 -2.75 9.44
C LYS A 199 -17.27 -2.65 8.83
N SER A 200 -17.13 -2.82 7.52
CA SER A 200 -15.86 -2.70 6.79
C SER A 200 -15.58 -1.28 6.29
N GLY A 201 -16.52 -0.35 6.51
CA GLY A 201 -16.44 1.03 6.05
C GLY A 201 -16.88 1.22 4.60
N MET A 202 -17.42 0.20 3.93
CA MET A 202 -18.02 0.34 2.62
C MET A 202 -19.36 1.08 2.73
N LEU A 203 -19.60 2.04 1.83
CA LEU A 203 -20.85 2.79 1.82
C LEU A 203 -22.00 1.91 1.32
N ILE A 204 -23.14 1.97 2.00
CA ILE A 204 -24.34 1.23 1.62
C ILE A 204 -24.95 1.91 0.40
N HIS A 205 -25.15 1.16 -0.68
CA HIS A 205 -25.69 1.65 -1.93
C HIS A 205 -26.46 0.57 -2.70
N GLN A 206 -27.29 0.99 -3.64
CA GLN A 206 -27.89 0.12 -4.65
C GLN A 206 -27.39 0.59 -6.02
N ASP A 207 -26.73 -0.29 -6.78
CA ASP A 207 -26.15 0.01 -8.11
C ASP A 207 -25.30 1.30 -8.16
N ASN A 208 -24.45 1.49 -7.16
CA ASN A 208 -23.63 2.69 -6.99
C ASN A 208 -24.40 3.98 -6.68
N ILE A 209 -25.69 3.90 -6.38
CA ILE A 209 -26.53 5.02 -5.98
C ILE A 209 -26.79 4.93 -4.47
N ILE A 210 -26.41 5.97 -3.72
CA ILE A 210 -26.64 6.07 -2.27
C ILE A 210 -28.02 6.71 -2.03
N LYS A 211 -28.28 7.82 -2.72
CA LYS A 211 -29.56 8.55 -2.75
C LYS A 211 -29.59 9.48 -3.95
N ASP A 212 -30.71 10.22 -4.12
CA ASP A 212 -30.80 11.19 -5.21
C ASP A 212 -29.55 12.07 -5.30
N ARG A 213 -28.92 12.06 -6.48
CA ARG A 213 -27.72 12.83 -6.83
C ARG A 213 -26.46 12.54 -5.99
N LEU A 214 -26.43 11.44 -5.25
CA LEU A 214 -25.26 10.97 -4.52
C LEU A 214 -24.89 9.55 -4.95
N TYR A 215 -23.74 9.44 -5.55
CA TYR A 215 -23.21 8.20 -6.15
C TYR A 215 -21.91 7.80 -5.46
N VAL A 216 -21.54 6.52 -5.59
CA VAL A 216 -20.31 5.99 -5.02
C VAL A 216 -19.56 5.16 -6.05
N ALA A 217 -18.23 5.28 -6.09
CA ALA A 217 -17.35 4.51 -6.97
C ALA A 217 -16.07 4.11 -6.25
N GLY A 218 -15.40 3.07 -6.77
CA GLY A 218 -14.10 2.63 -6.31
C GLY A 218 -14.14 1.86 -4.99
N TRP A 219 -13.04 1.85 -4.26
CA TRP A 219 -12.86 1.01 -3.08
C TRP A 219 -13.89 1.22 -1.97
N ILE A 220 -14.37 2.44 -1.79
CA ILE A 220 -15.37 2.74 -0.75
C ILE A 220 -16.74 2.13 -1.06
N SER A 221 -17.01 1.72 -2.32
CA SER A 221 -18.24 1.02 -2.70
C SER A 221 -18.16 -0.50 -2.62
N ARG A 222 -16.96 -1.10 -2.82
CA ARG A 222 -16.80 -2.56 -2.96
C ARG A 222 -15.68 -3.17 -2.13
N GLY A 223 -15.00 -2.38 -1.33
CA GLY A 223 -13.81 -2.78 -0.60
C GLY A 223 -12.50 -2.62 -1.40
N PRO A 224 -11.35 -2.61 -0.70
CA PRO A 224 -10.03 -2.39 -1.29
C PRO A 224 -9.53 -3.66 -1.99
N SER A 225 -9.96 -3.89 -3.22
CA SER A 225 -9.56 -5.02 -4.06
C SER A 225 -9.19 -4.56 -5.47
N GLY A 226 -8.34 -5.33 -6.15
CA GLY A 226 -7.87 -5.04 -7.50
C GLY A 226 -6.74 -3.99 -7.54
N VAL A 227 -6.42 -3.56 -8.76
CA VAL A 227 -5.37 -2.58 -9.07
C VAL A 227 -6.00 -1.25 -9.52
N ILE A 228 -5.17 -0.23 -9.79
CA ILE A 228 -5.62 1.11 -10.22
C ILE A 228 -6.61 1.02 -11.41
N GLY A 229 -6.32 0.16 -12.40
CA GLY A 229 -7.18 -0.03 -13.57
C GLY A 229 -8.61 -0.51 -13.26
N THR A 230 -8.81 -1.22 -12.15
CA THR A 230 -10.15 -1.67 -11.71
C THR A 230 -11.06 -0.48 -11.38
N ASN A 231 -10.50 0.56 -10.76
CA ASN A 231 -11.25 1.76 -10.40
C ASN A 231 -11.72 2.59 -11.62
N LYS A 232 -11.03 2.48 -12.76
CA LYS A 232 -11.45 3.09 -14.01
C LYS A 232 -12.82 2.52 -14.48
N HIS A 233 -12.98 1.21 -14.38
CA HIS A 233 -14.26 0.55 -14.71
C HIS A 233 -15.38 1.00 -13.77
N ASP A 234 -15.11 1.03 -12.46
CA ASP A 234 -16.07 1.53 -11.46
C ASP A 234 -16.52 2.95 -11.78
N GLY A 235 -15.57 3.84 -12.08
CA GLY A 235 -15.86 5.23 -12.46
C GLY A 235 -16.69 5.35 -13.72
N SER A 236 -16.40 4.56 -14.76
CA SER A 236 -17.16 4.55 -16.03
C SER A 236 -18.61 4.10 -15.81
N LYS A 237 -18.80 3.05 -14.99
CA LYS A 237 -20.15 2.56 -14.65
C LYS A 237 -20.99 3.66 -13.99
N VAL A 238 -20.41 4.37 -13.01
CA VAL A 238 -21.10 5.46 -12.31
C VAL A 238 -21.35 6.65 -13.24
N ALA A 239 -20.42 7.01 -14.11
CA ALA A 239 -20.60 8.08 -15.09
C ALA A 239 -21.80 7.80 -16.03
N ASN A 240 -21.94 6.57 -16.53
CA ASN A 240 -23.07 6.15 -17.34
C ASN A 240 -24.40 6.23 -16.56
N HIS A 241 -24.41 5.85 -15.28
CA HIS A 241 -25.60 6.01 -14.42
C HIS A 241 -25.99 7.47 -14.28
N ILE A 242 -25.02 8.37 -14.06
CA ILE A 242 -25.25 9.80 -13.94
C ILE A 242 -25.83 10.36 -15.23
N GLU A 243 -25.25 10.03 -16.38
CA GLU A 243 -25.70 10.48 -17.70
C GLU A 243 -27.15 10.07 -17.98
N ASN A 244 -27.52 8.84 -17.65
CA ASN A 244 -28.85 8.30 -17.92
C ASN A 244 -29.94 8.77 -16.94
N HIS A 245 -29.58 9.15 -15.70
CA HIS A 245 -30.55 9.44 -14.64
C HIS A 245 -30.62 10.89 -14.21
N ILE A 246 -29.60 11.71 -14.47
CA ILE A 246 -29.59 13.12 -14.08
C ILE A 246 -30.16 13.98 -15.21
N LYS A 247 -31.37 14.47 -15.02
CA LYS A 247 -31.90 15.54 -15.85
C LYS A 247 -31.16 16.85 -15.54
N SER A 248 -30.77 17.57 -16.59
CA SER A 248 -30.18 18.89 -16.46
C SER A 248 -31.12 19.81 -15.66
N LYS A 249 -30.57 20.45 -14.64
CA LYS A 249 -31.27 21.53 -13.91
C LYS A 249 -30.50 22.83 -14.14
N ASN A 250 -31.22 23.96 -14.18
CA ASN A 250 -30.59 25.28 -14.16
C ASN A 250 -29.87 25.48 -12.83
N SER A 251 -28.57 25.18 -12.81
CA SER A 251 -27.71 25.39 -11.66
C SER A 251 -26.48 26.18 -12.08
N SER A 252 -25.90 26.94 -11.17
CA SER A 252 -24.72 27.76 -11.42
C SER A 252 -23.43 26.96 -11.67
N GLY A 253 -23.49 25.65 -11.57
CA GLY A 253 -22.39 24.73 -11.87
C GLY A 253 -21.07 25.10 -11.20
N ARG A 254 -19.97 25.07 -11.95
CA ARG A 254 -18.62 25.41 -11.44
C ARG A 254 -18.51 26.86 -10.92
N LYS A 255 -19.26 27.81 -11.51
CA LYS A 255 -19.25 29.21 -11.03
C LYS A 255 -19.82 29.31 -9.61
N GLY A 256 -20.93 28.60 -9.34
CA GLY A 256 -21.51 28.54 -8.00
C GLY A 256 -20.57 27.89 -6.97
N LEU A 257 -19.88 26.80 -7.34
CA LEU A 257 -18.90 26.18 -6.47
C LEU A 257 -17.75 27.16 -6.13
N LYS A 258 -17.18 27.84 -7.11
CA LYS A 258 -16.12 28.84 -6.89
C LYS A 258 -16.56 29.94 -5.92
N SER A 259 -17.78 30.45 -6.08
CA SER A 259 -18.35 31.44 -5.17
C SER A 259 -18.46 30.93 -3.73
N ILE A 260 -18.94 29.70 -3.54
CA ILE A 260 -19.05 29.08 -2.21
C ILE A 260 -17.66 28.87 -1.57
N LEU A 261 -16.68 28.42 -2.33
CA LEU A 261 -15.31 28.22 -1.82
C LEU A 261 -14.68 29.56 -1.40
N SER A 262 -14.86 30.59 -2.21
CA SER A 262 -14.42 31.96 -1.88
C SER A 262 -15.09 32.50 -0.62
N LEU A 263 -16.41 32.37 -0.50
CA LEU A 263 -17.15 32.78 0.71
C LEU A 263 -16.71 32.06 1.98
N LYS A 264 -16.32 30.80 1.84
CA LYS A 264 -15.78 29.98 2.94
C LYS A 264 -14.27 30.15 3.16
N ASN A 265 -13.65 31.06 2.44
CA ASN A 265 -12.21 31.30 2.46
C ASN A 265 -11.38 29.97 2.30
N LYS A 266 -11.81 29.11 1.37
CA LYS A 266 -11.17 27.81 1.10
C LYS A 266 -10.27 27.94 -0.13
N ARG A 267 -8.95 27.85 0.09
CA ARG A 267 -7.97 27.71 -1.00
C ARG A 267 -8.10 26.29 -1.60
N TYR A 268 -8.07 26.21 -2.91
CA TYR A 268 -8.03 24.96 -3.66
C TYR A 268 -7.03 25.11 -4.82
N ILE A 269 -6.56 23.97 -5.34
CA ILE A 269 -5.73 23.94 -6.54
C ILE A 269 -6.63 23.74 -7.76
N SER A 270 -6.60 24.64 -8.72
CA SER A 270 -7.29 24.50 -10.00
C SER A 270 -6.57 23.48 -10.90
N LYS A 271 -7.21 23.07 -12.00
CA LYS A 271 -6.56 22.18 -12.97
C LYS A 271 -5.33 22.82 -13.61
N GLU A 272 -5.42 24.10 -13.92
CA GLU A 272 -4.35 24.89 -14.52
C GLU A 272 -3.14 24.97 -13.56
N GLU A 273 -3.38 25.28 -12.30
CA GLU A 273 -2.35 25.28 -11.25
C GLU A 273 -1.75 23.87 -11.04
N TRP A 274 -2.59 22.82 -11.06
CA TRP A 274 -2.09 21.45 -10.95
C TRP A 274 -1.16 21.07 -12.13
N LEU A 275 -1.49 21.47 -13.36
CA LEU A 275 -0.64 21.24 -14.51
C LEU A 275 0.73 21.94 -14.37
N GLN A 276 0.77 23.12 -13.76
CA GLN A 276 2.02 23.84 -13.48
C GLN A 276 2.84 23.12 -12.41
N ILE A 277 2.18 22.62 -11.35
CA ILE A 277 2.83 21.78 -10.33
C ILE A 277 3.43 20.53 -10.98
N ASP A 278 2.67 19.81 -11.80
CA ASP A 278 3.10 18.59 -12.48
C ASP A 278 4.33 18.84 -13.37
N GLN A 279 4.29 19.91 -14.15
CA GLN A 279 5.43 20.31 -15.01
C GLN A 279 6.68 20.67 -14.19
N GLU A 280 6.51 21.38 -13.08
CA GLU A 280 7.64 21.75 -12.22
C GLU A 280 8.24 20.50 -11.54
N GLU A 281 7.42 19.57 -11.05
CA GLU A 281 7.88 18.31 -10.47
C GLU A 281 8.70 17.48 -11.51
N ILE A 282 8.25 17.43 -12.76
CA ILE A 282 8.95 16.75 -13.85
C ILE A 282 10.26 17.48 -14.17
N LYS A 283 10.25 18.81 -14.29
CA LYS A 283 11.42 19.65 -14.53
C LYS A 283 12.50 19.49 -13.46
N ARG A 284 12.09 19.35 -12.20
CA ARG A 284 12.96 19.15 -11.03
C ARG A 284 13.48 17.73 -10.90
N ALA A 285 13.01 16.79 -11.75
CA ALA A 285 13.37 15.38 -11.68
C ALA A 285 14.88 15.17 -11.72
N ARG A 286 15.36 14.21 -10.92
CA ARG A 286 16.73 13.72 -11.03
C ARG A 286 16.88 12.93 -12.33
N LYS A 287 18.09 12.85 -12.86
CA LYS A 287 18.36 12.00 -14.03
C LYS A 287 17.92 10.55 -13.74
N GLY A 288 17.04 10.01 -14.57
CA GLY A 288 16.47 8.67 -14.44
C GLY A 288 15.15 8.60 -13.64
N SER A 289 14.84 9.59 -12.81
CA SER A 289 13.60 9.67 -12.05
C SER A 289 12.49 10.36 -12.87
N PRO A 290 11.23 9.93 -12.78
CA PRO A 290 10.12 10.55 -13.52
C PRO A 290 9.77 11.95 -13.02
N ARG A 291 9.94 12.24 -11.74
CA ARG A 291 9.65 13.53 -11.09
C ARG A 291 10.31 13.70 -9.73
N LEU A 292 10.36 14.92 -9.25
CA LEU A 292 10.64 15.24 -7.85
C LEU A 292 9.42 15.93 -7.24
N LYS A 293 8.66 15.19 -6.45
CA LYS A 293 7.40 15.66 -5.84
C LYS A 293 7.62 16.82 -4.88
N PHE A 294 6.64 17.70 -4.81
CA PHE A 294 6.48 18.56 -3.65
C PHE A 294 5.97 17.74 -2.47
N THR A 295 6.61 17.87 -1.33
CA THR A 295 6.26 17.12 -0.10
C THR A 295 5.66 18.00 0.98
N SER A 296 5.37 19.28 0.68
CA SER A 296 4.81 20.25 1.61
C SER A 296 3.74 21.10 0.92
N HIS A 297 2.56 21.21 1.54
CA HIS A 297 1.52 22.15 1.10
C HIS A 297 2.03 23.60 1.03
N LYS A 298 2.90 23.98 1.98
CA LYS A 298 3.49 25.33 2.00
C LYS A 298 4.35 25.60 0.77
N GLU A 299 5.15 24.61 0.34
CA GLU A 299 5.96 24.72 -0.86
C GLU A 299 5.10 24.81 -2.13
N VAL A 300 4.06 23.97 -2.22
CA VAL A 300 3.10 24.00 -3.35
C VAL A 300 2.46 25.38 -3.46
N PHE A 301 1.89 25.91 -2.38
CA PHE A 301 1.24 27.24 -2.44
C PHE A 301 2.23 28.36 -2.71
N LYS A 302 3.44 28.30 -2.11
CA LYS A 302 4.49 29.27 -2.42
C LYS A 302 4.88 29.26 -3.89
N PHE A 303 4.94 28.07 -4.50
CA PHE A 303 5.23 27.95 -5.93
C PHE A 303 4.11 28.56 -6.76
N ILE A 304 2.85 28.20 -6.49
CA ILE A 304 1.68 28.69 -7.24
C ILE A 304 1.51 30.21 -7.10
N ASP A 305 1.72 30.78 -5.91
CA ASP A 305 1.53 32.19 -5.64
C ASP A 305 2.65 33.08 -6.26
N ASN A 306 3.72 32.45 -6.78
CA ASN A 306 4.83 33.16 -7.44
C ASN A 306 4.82 33.02 -8.99
N ILE A 307 3.82 32.38 -9.56
CA ILE A 307 3.62 32.26 -11.01
C ILE A 307 2.58 33.28 -11.49
#